data_090a53137058c9bfa2d5771e7811a3b7
#
_entry.id   090a53137058c9bfa2d5771e7811a3b7
#
_cell.length_a   1.000
_cell.length_b   1.000
_cell.length_c   1.000
_cell.angle_alpha   90.00
_cell.angle_beta   90.00
_cell.angle_gamma   90.00
#
_symmetry.space_group_name_H-M   'P 1'
#
loop_
_entity.id
_entity.type
_entity.pdbx_description
1 polymer ?
#
loop_
_entity_poly.entity_id
_entity_poly.type
_entity_poly.pdbx_seq_one_letter_code
_entity_poly.pdbx_strand_id
1 'polypeptide(L)'
;AFYQLIHQGTRIVPCEFLVAKEGHEPDLAHQHLLLVANCLAQSEALLRGRSLDAARAIMAKKGAVGEELERQARHRVFPGNRPSTTLAYPKLTPFTLGQIIALYEHRVFVEGVILGINSYDQWGVELGKELALALQPVLEGRAGTEGKDGSTAALVEYLRS
;
A
#
# COMPACT_ATOMS: atom_id res chain seq x y z
N ALA A 1 -2.42 -1.53 -10.00
CA ALA A 1 -3.20 -0.29 -10.02
C ALA A 1 -2.56 0.83 -9.18
N PHE A 2 -2.12 0.61 -7.94
CA PHE A 2 -1.60 1.71 -7.12
C PHE A 2 -0.20 2.23 -7.50
N TYR A 3 0.59 1.53 -8.31
CA TYR A 3 1.84 2.10 -8.81
C TYR A 3 1.63 3.40 -9.60
N GLN A 4 0.55 3.51 -10.36
CA GLN A 4 0.21 4.76 -11.04
C GLN A 4 -0.03 5.89 -10.02
N LEU A 5 -0.74 5.63 -8.93
CA LEU A 5 -0.95 6.59 -7.85
C LEU A 5 0.37 7.01 -7.21
N ILE A 6 1.26 6.06 -6.94
CA ILE A 6 2.56 6.32 -6.33
C ILE A 6 3.43 7.20 -7.25
N HIS A 7 3.44 6.95 -8.57
CA HIS A 7 4.24 7.71 -9.53
C HIS A 7 3.62 9.04 -9.95
N GLN A 8 2.30 9.12 -10.16
CA GLN A 8 1.62 10.26 -10.78
C GLN A 8 0.58 10.92 -9.89
N GLY A 9 0.28 10.36 -8.72
CA GLY A 9 -0.69 10.95 -7.80
C GLY A 9 -0.23 12.29 -7.24
N THR A 10 -1.20 13.10 -6.80
CA THR A 10 -0.97 14.42 -6.24
C THR A 10 -0.36 14.42 -4.84
N ARG A 11 -0.57 13.33 -4.08
CA ARG A 11 0.04 13.12 -2.76
C ARG A 11 1.30 12.28 -2.89
N ILE A 12 2.38 12.73 -2.26
CA ILE A 12 3.62 11.95 -2.14
C ILE A 12 3.42 10.88 -1.07
N VAL A 13 3.68 9.63 -1.45
CA VAL A 13 3.63 8.46 -0.55
C VAL A 13 5.04 7.90 -0.48
N PRO A 14 5.73 7.98 0.67
CA PRO A 14 7.02 7.31 0.87
C PRO A 14 6.84 5.79 0.73
N CYS A 15 7.74 5.17 -0.02
CA CYS A 15 7.70 3.72 -0.27
C CYS A 15 8.90 3.03 0.35
N GLU A 16 8.69 1.79 0.79
CA GLU A 16 9.78 0.92 1.20
C GLU A 16 9.80 -0.33 0.34
N PHE A 17 11.00 -0.68 -0.12
CA PHE A 17 11.28 -1.89 -0.89
C PHE A 17 12.10 -2.84 -0.04
N LEU A 18 11.71 -4.09 0.01
CA LEU A 18 12.47 -5.15 0.66
C LEU A 18 13.01 -6.08 -0.43
N VAL A 19 14.32 -6.30 -0.44
CA VAL A 19 14.97 -7.13 -1.46
C VAL A 19 16.03 -8.04 -0.86
N ALA A 20 15.92 -9.34 -1.15
CA ALA A 20 16.94 -10.32 -0.81
C ALA A 20 18.01 -10.35 -1.90
N LYS A 21 19.28 -10.47 -1.50
CA LYS A 21 20.41 -10.71 -2.41
C LYS A 21 20.31 -12.09 -3.07
N GLU A 22 19.84 -13.09 -2.32
CA GLU A 22 19.75 -14.47 -2.76
C GLU A 22 18.33 -15.01 -2.65
N GLY A 23 17.88 -15.73 -3.67
CA GLY A 23 16.64 -16.51 -3.64
C GLY A 23 16.81 -17.82 -2.88
N HIS A 24 15.69 -18.54 -2.65
CA HIS A 24 15.70 -19.85 -1.99
C HIS A 24 15.94 -20.99 -2.97
N GLU A 25 15.41 -20.88 -4.17
CA GLU A 25 15.39 -21.92 -5.18
C GLU A 25 16.47 -21.66 -6.25
N PRO A 26 17.55 -22.47 -6.30
CA PRO A 26 18.62 -22.25 -7.26
C PRO A 26 18.19 -22.35 -8.73
N ASP A 27 17.23 -23.20 -9.05
CA ASP A 27 16.65 -23.37 -10.38
C ASP A 27 15.76 -22.18 -10.80
N LEU A 28 15.33 -21.35 -9.85
CA LEU A 28 14.59 -20.10 -10.07
C LEU A 28 15.49 -18.84 -9.99
N ALA A 29 16.81 -19.00 -10.08
CA ALA A 29 17.74 -17.87 -9.98
C ALA A 29 17.47 -16.77 -11.02
N HIS A 30 17.04 -17.13 -12.22
CA HIS A 30 16.67 -16.14 -13.24
C HIS A 30 15.44 -15.32 -12.84
N GLN A 31 14.42 -15.94 -12.28
CA GLN A 31 13.21 -15.24 -11.77
C GLN A 31 13.57 -14.30 -10.61
N HIS A 32 14.46 -14.76 -9.72
CA HIS A 32 14.95 -13.90 -8.64
C HIS A 32 15.69 -12.67 -9.17
N LEU A 33 16.54 -12.84 -10.18
CA LEU A 33 17.22 -11.72 -10.85
C LEU A 33 16.23 -10.71 -11.44
N LEU A 34 15.18 -11.19 -12.10
CA LEU A 34 14.12 -10.32 -12.64
C LEU A 34 13.37 -9.57 -11.53
N LEU A 35 13.12 -10.22 -10.38
CA LEU A 35 12.51 -9.59 -9.23
C LEU A 35 13.39 -8.47 -8.68
N VAL A 36 14.70 -8.73 -8.49
CA VAL A 36 15.65 -7.72 -8.02
C VAL A 36 15.73 -6.54 -8.99
N ALA A 37 15.86 -6.83 -10.30
CA ALA A 37 15.88 -5.79 -11.33
C ALA A 37 14.62 -4.93 -11.31
N ASN A 38 13.45 -5.54 -11.16
CA ASN A 38 12.18 -4.83 -11.06
C ASN A 38 12.11 -3.95 -9.81
N CYS A 39 12.53 -4.47 -8.65
CA CYS A 39 12.60 -3.73 -7.39
C CYS A 39 13.44 -2.46 -7.54
N LEU A 40 14.67 -2.60 -8.08
CA LEU A 40 15.58 -1.47 -8.27
C LEU A 40 15.05 -0.49 -9.32
N ALA A 41 14.46 -0.98 -10.40
CA ALA A 41 13.88 -0.14 -11.44
C ALA A 41 12.70 0.71 -10.92
N GLN A 42 11.88 0.17 -10.00
CA GLN A 42 10.79 0.95 -9.39
C GLN A 42 11.33 2.06 -8.50
N SER A 43 12.33 1.81 -7.67
CA SER A 43 12.94 2.84 -6.83
C SER A 43 13.65 3.92 -7.66
N GLU A 44 14.36 3.53 -8.73
CA GLU A 44 14.98 4.48 -9.66
C GLU A 44 13.92 5.34 -10.39
N ALA A 45 12.84 4.73 -10.84
CA ALA A 45 11.75 5.44 -11.51
C ALA A 45 11.05 6.46 -10.57
N LEU A 46 10.88 6.13 -9.29
CA LEU A 46 10.37 7.07 -8.27
C LEU A 46 11.32 8.25 -8.07
N LEU A 47 12.62 8.00 -8.05
CA LEU A 47 13.63 9.03 -7.86
C LEU A 47 13.72 9.95 -9.08
N ARG A 48 13.94 9.39 -10.27
CA ARG A 48 14.25 10.14 -11.50
C ARG A 48 13.03 10.66 -12.22
N GLY A 49 11.95 9.90 -12.24
CA GLY A 49 10.79 10.20 -13.08
C GLY A 49 11.08 10.12 -14.57
N ARG A 50 10.28 10.84 -15.34
CA ARG A 50 10.44 11.00 -16.80
C ARG A 50 9.92 12.36 -17.25
N SER A 51 10.77 13.16 -17.90
CA SER A 51 10.39 14.45 -18.45
C SER A 51 9.46 14.31 -19.67
N LEU A 52 8.76 15.38 -20.01
CA LEU A 52 7.92 15.44 -21.22
C LEU A 52 8.73 15.21 -22.49
N ASP A 53 9.94 15.76 -22.59
CA ASP A 53 10.79 15.60 -23.76
C ASP A 53 11.27 14.17 -23.93
N ALA A 54 11.64 13.50 -22.84
CA ALA A 54 11.95 12.08 -22.87
C ALA A 54 10.73 11.23 -23.29
N ALA A 55 9.54 11.58 -22.80
CA ALA A 55 8.30 10.92 -23.18
C ALA A 55 7.97 11.13 -24.67
N ARG A 56 8.13 12.35 -25.21
CA ARG A 56 7.99 12.66 -26.64
C ARG A 56 8.93 11.82 -27.48
N ALA A 57 10.21 11.76 -27.12
CA ALA A 57 11.21 10.98 -27.85
C ALA A 57 10.84 9.48 -27.90
N ILE A 58 10.31 8.94 -26.83
CA ILE A 58 9.85 7.55 -26.77
C ILE A 58 8.63 7.34 -27.68
N MET A 59 7.68 8.27 -27.67
CA MET A 59 6.47 8.15 -28.48
C MET A 59 6.75 8.34 -29.98
N ALA A 60 7.64 9.25 -30.33
CA ALA A 60 8.11 9.43 -31.71
C ALA A 60 8.77 8.16 -32.26
N LYS A 61 9.62 7.50 -31.46
CA LYS A 61 10.20 6.18 -31.81
C LYS A 61 9.17 5.08 -32.01
N LYS A 62 7.99 5.20 -31.40
CA LYS A 62 6.85 4.27 -31.56
C LYS A 62 5.95 4.65 -32.74
N GLY A 63 6.30 5.68 -33.52
CA GLY A 63 5.55 6.13 -34.69
C GLY A 63 4.40 7.09 -34.40
N ALA A 64 4.25 7.59 -33.17
CA ALA A 64 3.25 8.61 -32.88
C ALA A 64 3.68 9.96 -33.46
N VAL A 65 2.73 10.74 -34.01
CA VAL A 65 2.97 12.06 -34.62
C VAL A 65 1.87 13.05 -34.24
N GLY A 66 2.16 14.36 -34.38
CA GLY A 66 1.19 15.44 -34.20
C GLY A 66 0.54 15.44 -32.79
N GLU A 67 -0.75 15.72 -32.75
CA GLU A 67 -1.52 15.81 -31.49
C GLU A 67 -1.53 14.51 -30.70
N GLU A 68 -1.54 13.37 -31.39
CA GLU A 68 -1.51 12.07 -30.74
C GLU A 68 -0.18 11.83 -30.00
N LEU A 69 0.94 12.26 -30.60
CA LEU A 69 2.24 12.22 -29.94
C LEU A 69 2.21 13.03 -28.63
N GLU A 70 1.72 14.26 -28.69
CA GLU A 70 1.63 15.15 -27.51
C GLU A 70 0.72 14.56 -26.41
N ARG A 71 -0.44 14.07 -26.81
CA ARG A 71 -1.39 13.44 -25.87
C ARG A 71 -0.76 12.23 -25.18
N GLN A 72 -0.17 11.34 -25.92
CA GLN A 72 0.47 10.12 -25.42
C GLN A 72 1.71 10.45 -24.56
N ALA A 73 2.49 11.45 -24.94
CA ALA A 73 3.66 11.87 -24.17
C ALA A 73 3.27 12.41 -22.79
N ARG A 74 2.24 13.26 -22.70
CA ARG A 74 1.75 13.82 -21.43
C ARG A 74 1.32 12.75 -20.43
N HIS A 75 0.68 11.67 -20.89
CA HIS A 75 0.31 10.54 -20.02
C HIS A 75 1.52 9.77 -19.48
N ARG A 76 2.70 9.93 -20.07
CA ARG A 76 3.93 9.22 -19.72
C ARG A 76 4.97 10.09 -19.02
N VAL A 77 4.56 11.25 -18.55
CA VAL A 77 5.37 12.09 -17.68
C VAL A 77 5.25 11.58 -16.25
N PHE A 78 6.37 11.44 -15.59
CA PHE A 78 6.47 11.05 -14.19
C PHE A 78 7.28 12.12 -13.46
N PRO A 79 6.73 12.78 -12.42
CA PRO A 79 7.42 13.89 -11.74
C PRO A 79 8.78 13.52 -11.16
N GLY A 80 8.96 12.28 -10.70
CA GLY A 80 10.14 11.90 -9.95
C GLY A 80 10.19 12.54 -8.56
N ASN A 81 11.37 12.56 -7.96
CA ASN A 81 11.61 13.10 -6.62
C ASN A 81 10.65 12.55 -5.56
N ARG A 82 10.30 11.27 -5.67
CA ARG A 82 9.43 10.55 -4.75
C ARG A 82 10.28 9.70 -3.82
N PRO A 83 10.20 9.91 -2.50
CA PRO A 83 11.09 9.25 -1.56
C PRO A 83 10.81 7.74 -1.49
N SER A 84 11.86 6.97 -1.47
CA SER A 84 11.82 5.54 -1.19
C SER A 84 13.05 5.10 -0.40
N THR A 85 12.89 4.05 0.37
CA THR A 85 13.95 3.36 1.09
C THR A 85 14.02 1.92 0.59
N THR A 86 15.23 1.39 0.42
CA THR A 86 15.39 -0.03 0.09
C THR A 86 16.13 -0.74 1.21
N LEU A 87 15.48 -1.73 1.83
CA LEU A 87 16.07 -2.65 2.78
C LEU A 87 16.58 -3.87 2.03
N ALA A 88 17.91 -3.94 1.87
CA ALA A 88 18.57 -5.08 1.24
C ALA A 88 19.14 -6.01 2.33
N TYR A 89 18.92 -7.30 2.17
CA TYR A 89 19.39 -8.33 3.10
C TYR A 89 19.91 -9.57 2.33
N PRO A 90 20.76 -10.40 2.96
CA PRO A 90 21.41 -11.51 2.25
C PRO A 90 20.39 -12.54 1.72
N LYS A 91 19.53 -13.08 2.59
CA LYS A 91 18.52 -14.09 2.28
C LYS A 91 17.37 -14.00 3.27
N LEU A 92 16.15 -14.23 2.82
CA LEU A 92 14.97 -14.23 3.69
C LEU A 92 14.89 -15.55 4.49
N THR A 93 15.61 -15.60 5.59
CA THR A 93 15.54 -16.71 6.57
C THR A 93 14.54 -16.36 7.67
N PRO A 94 14.11 -17.34 8.51
CA PRO A 94 13.31 -17.04 9.70
C PRO A 94 13.99 -16.00 10.63
N PHE A 95 15.31 -16.06 10.75
CA PHE A 95 16.08 -15.09 11.53
C PHE A 95 15.99 -13.68 10.92
N THR A 96 16.23 -13.54 9.61
CA THR A 96 16.12 -12.26 8.90
C THR A 96 14.71 -11.70 8.96
N LEU A 97 13.69 -12.55 8.82
CA LEU A 97 12.30 -12.13 8.96
C LEU A 97 12.02 -11.60 10.38
N GLY A 98 12.50 -12.29 11.41
CA GLY A 98 12.41 -11.84 12.80
C GLY A 98 13.05 -10.47 13.02
N GLN A 99 14.22 -10.23 12.42
CA GLN A 99 14.89 -8.92 12.46
C GLN A 99 14.05 -7.82 11.77
N ILE A 100 13.45 -8.12 10.61
CA ILE A 100 12.58 -7.17 9.90
C ILE A 100 11.35 -6.84 10.74
N ILE A 101 10.69 -7.84 11.32
CA ILE A 101 9.54 -7.65 12.21
C ILE A 101 9.92 -6.75 13.40
N ALA A 102 11.00 -7.07 14.10
CA ALA A 102 11.46 -6.27 15.23
C ALA A 102 11.80 -4.84 14.84
N LEU A 103 12.40 -4.62 13.66
CA LEU A 103 12.67 -3.28 13.13
C LEU A 103 11.37 -2.46 12.99
N TYR A 104 10.32 -3.06 12.41
CA TYR A 104 9.03 -2.36 12.23
C TYR A 104 8.28 -2.16 13.54
N GLU A 105 8.36 -3.09 14.49
CA GLU A 105 7.79 -2.91 15.83
C GLU A 105 8.45 -1.72 16.54
N HIS A 106 9.78 -1.64 16.52
CA HIS A 106 10.51 -0.51 17.10
C HIS A 106 10.19 0.80 16.39
N ARG A 107 10.06 0.78 15.07
CA ARG A 107 9.67 1.95 14.28
C ARG A 107 8.29 2.47 14.71
N VAL A 108 7.29 1.62 14.77
CA VAL A 108 5.92 2.00 15.18
C VAL A 108 5.92 2.56 16.60
N PHE A 109 6.69 1.98 17.52
CA PHE A 109 6.85 2.50 18.86
C PHE A 109 7.45 3.90 18.87
N VAL A 110 8.57 4.10 18.16
CA VAL A 110 9.25 5.41 18.07
C VAL A 110 8.34 6.46 17.41
N GLU A 111 7.65 6.11 16.32
CA GLU A 111 6.67 6.99 15.68
C GLU A 111 5.56 7.40 16.64
N GLY A 112 5.03 6.46 17.44
CA GLY A 112 4.04 6.74 18.49
C GLY A 112 4.55 7.73 19.54
N VAL A 113 5.80 7.56 20.00
CA VAL A 113 6.43 8.49 20.94
C VAL A 113 6.58 9.89 20.34
N ILE A 114 7.04 9.98 19.09
CA ILE A 114 7.22 11.27 18.40
C ILE A 114 5.88 11.98 18.19
N LEU A 115 4.84 11.22 17.83
CA LEU A 115 3.48 11.76 17.58
C LEU A 115 2.67 11.98 18.87
N GLY A 116 3.18 11.54 20.03
CA GLY A 116 2.48 11.65 21.31
C GLY A 116 1.22 10.79 21.40
N ILE A 117 1.19 9.64 20.74
CA ILE A 117 0.08 8.68 20.75
C ILE A 117 0.47 7.38 21.44
N ASN A 118 -0.51 6.68 22.01
CA ASN A 118 -0.29 5.36 22.60
C ASN A 118 -0.32 4.28 21.50
N SER A 119 0.84 3.74 21.16
CA SER A 119 0.99 2.72 20.12
C SER A 119 0.36 1.36 20.47
N TYR A 120 0.02 1.13 21.76
CA TYR A 120 -0.47 -0.16 22.25
C TYR A 120 -1.97 -0.15 22.56
N ASP A 121 -2.67 0.94 22.22
CA ASP A 121 -4.10 1.08 22.49
C ASP A 121 -4.87 1.42 21.20
N GLN A 122 -6.06 0.85 21.08
CA GLN A 122 -6.93 1.00 19.92
C GLN A 122 -8.37 1.34 20.35
N TRP A 123 -8.56 2.51 20.96
CA TRP A 123 -9.86 2.97 21.45
C TRP A 123 -11.00 2.82 20.42
N GLY A 124 -10.70 2.98 19.13
CA GLY A 124 -11.69 2.87 18.07
C GLY A 124 -12.33 1.49 17.90
N VAL A 125 -11.74 0.43 18.42
CA VAL A 125 -12.31 -0.94 18.33
C VAL A 125 -13.28 -1.24 19.49
N GLU A 126 -13.33 -0.43 20.54
CA GLU A 126 -14.21 -0.65 21.69
C GLU A 126 -15.66 -0.40 21.34
N LEU A 127 -15.96 0.72 20.66
CA LEU A 127 -17.31 1.09 20.25
C LEU A 127 -17.99 -0.02 19.43
N GLY A 128 -17.27 -0.64 18.50
CA GLY A 128 -17.80 -1.74 17.70
C GLY A 128 -18.21 -2.95 18.54
N LYS A 129 -17.44 -3.28 19.57
CA LYS A 129 -17.74 -4.37 20.51
C LYS A 129 -18.95 -4.04 21.38
N GLU A 130 -19.02 -2.83 21.91
CA GLU A 130 -20.18 -2.37 22.69
C GLU A 130 -21.47 -2.43 21.87
N LEU A 131 -21.46 -1.92 20.64
CA LEU A 131 -22.59 -1.96 19.74
C LEU A 131 -22.99 -3.39 19.34
N ALA A 132 -22.01 -4.29 19.14
CA ALA A 132 -22.26 -5.69 18.86
C ALA A 132 -22.96 -6.40 20.04
N LEU A 133 -22.49 -6.18 21.26
CA LEU A 133 -23.14 -6.71 22.46
C LEU A 133 -24.56 -6.18 22.63
N ALA A 134 -24.80 -4.91 22.30
CA ALA A 134 -26.14 -4.31 22.33
C ALA A 134 -27.07 -4.81 21.21
N LEU A 135 -26.53 -5.28 20.09
CA LEU A 135 -27.30 -5.86 18.99
C LEU A 135 -27.63 -7.34 19.16
N GLN A 136 -26.83 -8.08 19.90
CA GLN A 136 -27.03 -9.51 20.11
C GLN A 136 -28.43 -9.87 20.61
N PRO A 137 -28.97 -9.27 21.71
CA PRO A 137 -30.33 -9.56 22.18
C PRO A 137 -31.41 -9.15 21.20
N VAL A 138 -31.15 -8.14 20.34
CA VAL A 138 -32.07 -7.72 19.28
C VAL A 138 -32.16 -8.79 18.19
N LEU A 139 -31.03 -9.31 17.74
CA LEU A 139 -30.95 -10.40 16.75
C LEU A 139 -31.56 -11.70 17.28
N GLU A 140 -31.43 -11.99 18.57
CA GLU A 140 -32.03 -13.14 19.21
C GLU A 140 -33.55 -12.99 19.47
N GLY A 141 -34.14 -11.83 19.19
CA GLY A 141 -35.56 -11.55 19.42
C GLY A 141 -35.94 -11.27 20.86
N ARG A 142 -34.97 -11.07 21.72
CA ARG A 142 -35.16 -10.75 23.15
C ARG A 142 -35.32 -9.25 23.42
N ALA A 143 -34.98 -8.41 22.45
CA ALA A 143 -35.13 -6.97 22.49
C ALA A 143 -35.62 -6.42 21.14
N GLY A 144 -36.19 -5.21 21.14
CA GLY A 144 -36.62 -4.50 19.94
C GLY A 144 -35.49 -3.70 19.30
N THR A 145 -35.83 -2.97 18.23
CA THR A 145 -34.92 -2.11 17.47
C THR A 145 -34.97 -0.65 17.90
N GLU A 146 -35.59 -0.34 19.00
CA GLU A 146 -35.73 1.03 19.53
C GLU A 146 -34.37 1.66 19.75
N GLY A 147 -34.19 2.87 19.23
CA GLY A 147 -32.90 3.61 19.33
C GLY A 147 -31.82 3.17 18.34
N LYS A 148 -32.12 2.22 17.45
CA LYS A 148 -31.26 1.88 16.30
C LYS A 148 -31.55 2.81 15.13
N ASP A 149 -30.53 3.06 14.30
CA ASP A 149 -30.75 3.77 13.04
C ASP A 149 -31.56 2.90 12.06
N GLY A 150 -32.20 3.56 11.09
CA GLY A 150 -33.13 2.89 10.16
C GLY A 150 -32.48 1.78 9.33
N SER A 151 -31.18 1.91 8.97
CA SER A 151 -30.46 0.88 8.23
C SER A 151 -30.23 -0.37 9.10
N THR A 152 -29.75 -0.18 10.33
CA THR A 152 -29.52 -1.28 11.27
C THR A 152 -30.83 -1.99 11.61
N ALA A 153 -31.92 -1.24 11.86
CA ALA A 153 -33.23 -1.82 12.15
C ALA A 153 -33.76 -2.68 10.99
N ALA A 154 -33.70 -2.17 9.74
CA ALA A 154 -34.14 -2.90 8.56
C ALA A 154 -33.30 -4.17 8.30
N LEU A 155 -31.98 -4.10 8.51
CA LEU A 155 -31.10 -5.27 8.38
C LEU A 155 -31.40 -6.32 9.45
N VAL A 156 -31.64 -5.93 10.69
CA VAL A 156 -32.05 -6.86 11.76
C VAL A 156 -33.36 -7.56 11.41
N GLU A 157 -34.35 -6.83 10.91
CA GLU A 157 -35.62 -7.38 10.50
C GLU A 157 -35.45 -8.40 9.38
N TYR A 158 -34.67 -8.08 8.35
CA TYR A 158 -34.35 -8.98 7.24
C TYR A 158 -33.62 -10.24 7.68
N LEU A 159 -32.64 -10.10 8.59
CA LEU A 159 -31.83 -11.23 9.06
C LEU A 159 -32.58 -12.17 10.05
N ARG A 160 -33.69 -11.70 10.60
CA ARG A 160 -34.55 -12.49 11.50
C ARG A 160 -35.73 -13.16 10.78
N SER A 161 -36.05 -12.73 9.55
CA SER A 161 -37.11 -13.33 8.71
C SER A 161 -36.64 -14.66 8.10
#